data_3a5b3cfd2d99e3ef89dc5a7ead5fb185
#
_entry.id   3a5b3cfd2d99e3ef89dc5a7ead5fb185
#
_cell.length_a   1.000
_cell.length_b   1.000
_cell.length_c   1.000
_cell.angle_alpha   90.00
_cell.angle_beta   90.00
_cell.angle_gamma   90.00
#
_symmetry.space_group_name_H-M   'P 1'
#
loop_
_entity.id
_entity.type
_entity.pdbx_description
1 polymer ?
#
loop_
_entity_poly.entity_id
_entity_poly.type
_entity_poly.pdbx_seq_one_letter_code
_entity_poly.pdbx_strand_id
1 'polypeptide(L)'
;MLLGQILYTSVLSAHTIANQEKQSILQSLVKRQVLYDDSISIDSVIAWSEQLLPTQQSNEDRTTYFLLQLQLANAYTLRGDISLATNRAQLMYEEAKATDYQFGMVVANQAIGDAYNTIANMGDKALESYQDALTELSNISDQHPYRAQLL
;
A
#
# COMPACT_ATOMS: atom_id res chain seq x y z
N MET A 1 -5.51 -46.24 6.43
CA MET A 1 -6.04 -45.38 5.33
C MET A 1 -6.90 -44.19 5.79
N LEU A 2 -7.75 -44.34 6.82
CA LEU A 2 -8.62 -43.26 7.33
C LEU A 2 -7.88 -42.11 8.04
N LEU A 3 -6.79 -42.35 8.74
CA LEU A 3 -6.02 -41.33 9.47
C LEU A 3 -5.27 -40.38 8.53
N GLY A 4 -4.81 -40.83 7.37
CA GLY A 4 -4.13 -39.99 6.39
C GLY A 4 -5.06 -38.99 5.68
N GLN A 5 -6.31 -39.40 5.45
CA GLN A 5 -7.33 -38.51 4.82
C GLN A 5 -7.80 -37.43 5.79
N ILE A 6 -7.95 -37.74 7.07
CA ILE A 6 -8.38 -36.77 8.10
C ILE A 6 -7.29 -35.72 8.32
N LEU A 7 -6.00 -36.09 8.34
CA LEU A 7 -4.89 -35.16 8.46
C LEU A 7 -4.75 -34.28 7.23
N TYR A 8 -4.94 -34.84 6.03
CA TYR A 8 -4.86 -34.08 4.79
C TYR A 8 -5.99 -33.04 4.65
N THR A 9 -7.21 -33.40 5.03
CA THR A 9 -8.36 -32.46 5.03
C THR A 9 -8.22 -31.38 6.09
N SER A 10 -7.66 -31.67 7.27
CA SER A 10 -7.43 -30.66 8.31
C SER A 10 -6.32 -29.68 7.93
N VAL A 11 -5.25 -30.12 7.28
CA VAL A 11 -4.18 -29.26 6.78
C VAL A 11 -4.66 -28.38 5.64
N LEU A 12 -5.45 -28.90 4.70
CA LEU A 12 -6.09 -28.11 3.63
C LEU A 12 -7.04 -27.06 4.19
N SER A 13 -7.85 -27.41 5.18
CA SER A 13 -8.77 -26.49 5.85
C SER A 13 -8.02 -25.36 6.56
N ALA A 14 -6.98 -25.66 7.32
CA ALA A 14 -6.15 -24.66 8.00
C ALA A 14 -5.42 -23.73 7.01
N HIS A 15 -4.94 -24.26 5.89
CA HIS A 15 -4.28 -23.46 4.84
C HIS A 15 -5.28 -22.56 4.14
N THR A 16 -6.50 -23.02 3.89
CA THR A 16 -7.58 -22.22 3.27
C THR A 16 -8.01 -21.07 4.18
N ILE A 17 -8.16 -21.31 5.47
CA ILE A 17 -8.49 -20.26 6.46
C ILE A 17 -7.39 -19.20 6.50
N ALA A 18 -6.13 -19.60 6.57
CA ALA A 18 -5.00 -18.67 6.55
C ALA A 18 -4.94 -17.82 5.27
N ASN A 19 -5.27 -18.39 4.11
CA ASN A 19 -5.34 -17.64 2.85
C ASN A 19 -6.51 -16.67 2.80
N GLN A 20 -7.68 -17.06 3.30
CA GLN A 20 -8.84 -16.15 3.38
C GLN A 20 -8.58 -14.98 4.33
N GLU A 21 -7.93 -15.22 5.47
CA GLU A 21 -7.53 -14.16 6.40
C GLU A 21 -6.54 -13.20 5.76
N LYS A 22 -5.51 -13.70 5.07
CA LYS A 22 -4.56 -12.87 4.31
C LYS A 22 -5.24 -12.00 3.25
N GLN A 23 -6.19 -12.56 2.51
CA GLN A 23 -6.95 -11.82 1.50
C GLN A 23 -7.83 -10.73 2.14
N SER A 24 -8.46 -11.02 3.27
CA SER A 24 -9.26 -10.03 4.02
C SER A 24 -8.39 -8.88 4.52
N ILE A 25 -7.23 -9.17 5.10
CA ILE A 25 -6.26 -8.16 5.55
C ILE A 25 -5.78 -7.32 4.36
N LEU A 26 -5.39 -7.96 3.26
CA LEU A 26 -4.94 -7.27 2.05
C LEU A 26 -6.00 -6.29 1.52
N GLN A 27 -7.26 -6.74 1.42
CA GLN A 27 -8.36 -5.88 0.99
C GLN A 27 -8.58 -4.69 1.93
N SER A 28 -8.47 -4.89 3.23
CA SER A 28 -8.60 -3.82 4.23
C SER A 28 -7.47 -2.80 4.11
N LEU A 29 -6.24 -3.26 3.93
CA LEU A 29 -5.07 -2.41 3.71
C LEU A 29 -5.22 -1.58 2.44
N VAL A 30 -5.58 -2.20 1.32
CA VAL A 30 -5.74 -1.52 0.01
C VAL A 30 -6.84 -0.46 0.06
N LYS A 31 -7.91 -0.67 0.82
CA LYS A 31 -9.00 0.29 1.01
C LYS A 31 -8.69 1.43 1.99
N ARG A 32 -7.51 1.47 2.58
CA ARG A 32 -7.06 2.47 3.56
C ARG A 32 -7.92 2.54 4.85
N GLN A 33 -8.87 1.67 5.04
CA GLN A 33 -9.76 1.68 6.22
C GLN A 33 -9.03 1.36 7.51
N VAL A 34 -7.98 0.56 7.41
CA VAL A 34 -7.19 0.06 8.56
C VAL A 34 -6.46 1.19 9.30
N LEU A 35 -6.01 2.24 8.60
CA LEU A 35 -5.31 3.37 9.21
C LEU A 35 -6.22 4.26 10.09
N TYR A 36 -7.53 4.13 9.95
CA TYR A 36 -8.53 4.90 10.69
C TYR A 36 -9.32 4.02 11.67
N ASP A 37 -8.89 2.77 11.86
CA ASP A 37 -9.51 1.85 12.82
C ASP A 37 -8.69 1.84 14.11
N ASP A 38 -9.19 2.52 15.13
CA ASP A 38 -8.54 2.66 16.44
C ASP A 38 -8.30 1.30 17.15
N SER A 39 -8.96 0.23 16.71
CA SER A 39 -8.75 -1.12 17.22
C SER A 39 -7.50 -1.80 16.67
N ILE A 40 -6.90 -1.26 15.60
CA ILE A 40 -5.75 -1.83 14.91
C ILE A 40 -4.52 -0.96 15.14
N SER A 41 -3.47 -1.53 15.72
CA SER A 41 -2.23 -0.78 15.94
C SER A 41 -1.50 -0.50 14.62
N ILE A 42 -0.87 0.67 14.55
CA ILE A 42 -0.01 1.06 13.41
C ILE A 42 1.10 0.02 13.16
N ASP A 43 1.68 -0.55 14.20
CA ASP A 43 2.69 -1.60 14.09
C ASP A 43 2.14 -2.88 13.43
N SER A 44 0.87 -3.21 13.69
CA SER A 44 0.20 -4.32 13.00
C SER A 44 0.02 -4.03 11.52
N VAL A 45 -0.36 -2.81 11.17
CA VAL A 45 -0.49 -2.39 9.75
C VAL A 45 0.84 -2.49 9.04
N ILE A 46 1.93 -2.03 9.66
CA ILE A 46 3.28 -2.13 9.11
C ILE A 46 3.67 -3.60 8.91
N ALA A 47 3.54 -4.43 9.95
CA ALA A 47 3.91 -5.84 9.89
C ALA A 47 3.13 -6.61 8.80
N TRP A 48 1.82 -6.37 8.68
CA TRP A 48 1.00 -7.00 7.64
C TRP A 48 1.39 -6.52 6.25
N SER A 49 1.63 -5.22 6.09
CA SER A 49 2.03 -4.65 4.79
C SER A 49 3.37 -5.21 4.34
N GLU A 50 4.37 -5.26 5.22
CA GLU A 50 5.69 -5.83 4.94
C GLU A 50 5.62 -7.33 4.58
N GLN A 51 4.76 -8.09 5.27
CA GLN A 51 4.58 -9.51 5.01
C GLN A 51 3.89 -9.78 3.67
N LEU A 52 2.90 -8.95 3.29
CA LEU A 52 2.10 -9.15 2.09
C LEU A 52 2.75 -8.56 0.83
N LEU A 53 3.56 -7.51 0.97
CA LEU A 53 4.15 -6.80 -0.15
C LEU A 53 4.90 -7.71 -1.14
N PRO A 54 5.78 -8.65 -0.70
CA PRO A 54 6.48 -9.54 -1.62
C PRO A 54 5.53 -10.45 -2.41
N THR A 55 4.37 -10.79 -1.86
CA THR A 55 3.37 -11.65 -2.52
C THR A 55 2.64 -10.95 -3.65
N GLN A 56 2.66 -9.61 -3.69
CA GLN A 56 1.99 -8.79 -4.70
C GLN A 56 2.95 -8.29 -5.81
N GLN A 57 4.25 -8.40 -5.60
CA GLN A 57 5.26 -7.86 -6.53
C GLN A 57 5.21 -8.50 -7.91
N SER A 58 4.83 -9.78 -8.02
CA SER A 58 4.76 -10.54 -9.26
C SER A 58 3.40 -10.51 -9.96
N ASN A 59 2.40 -9.81 -9.41
CA ASN A 59 1.10 -9.69 -10.02
C ASN A 59 1.16 -8.84 -11.30
N GLU A 60 0.44 -9.26 -12.34
CA GLU A 60 0.30 -8.49 -13.58
C GLU A 60 -0.39 -7.14 -13.31
N ASP A 61 -1.41 -7.13 -12.43
CA ASP A 61 -2.00 -5.91 -11.90
C ASP A 61 -1.16 -5.35 -10.75
N ARG A 62 -0.32 -4.39 -11.05
CA ARG A 62 0.55 -3.73 -10.09
C ARG A 62 -0.19 -2.76 -9.16
N THR A 63 -1.46 -2.50 -9.40
CA THR A 63 -2.26 -1.54 -8.61
C THR A 63 -2.27 -1.90 -7.13
N THR A 64 -2.60 -3.15 -6.80
CA THR A 64 -2.61 -3.63 -5.41
C THR A 64 -1.23 -3.51 -4.75
N TYR A 65 -0.17 -3.82 -5.47
CA TYR A 65 1.21 -3.68 -4.99
C TYR A 65 1.54 -2.22 -4.61
N PHE A 66 1.24 -1.26 -5.48
CA PHE A 66 1.50 0.16 -5.21
C PHE A 66 0.59 0.72 -4.11
N LEU A 67 -0.68 0.32 -4.04
CA LEU A 67 -1.56 0.71 -2.94
C LEU A 67 -1.08 0.17 -1.59
N LEU A 68 -0.54 -1.04 -1.56
CA LEU A 68 0.03 -1.61 -0.35
C LEU A 68 1.31 -0.88 0.08
N GLN A 69 2.15 -0.46 -0.86
CA GLN A 69 3.31 0.39 -0.58
C GLN A 69 2.91 1.77 -0.04
N LEU A 70 1.85 2.38 -0.60
CA LEU A 70 1.28 3.63 -0.09
C LEU A 70 0.82 3.47 1.37
N GLN A 71 0.12 2.37 1.69
CA GLN A 71 -0.29 2.10 3.07
C GLN A 71 0.88 1.97 4.02
N LEU A 72 1.92 1.28 3.61
CA LEU A 72 3.14 1.13 4.41
C LEU A 72 3.83 2.48 4.64
N ALA A 73 3.97 3.30 3.61
CA ALA A 73 4.53 4.65 3.73
C ALA A 73 3.69 5.53 4.68
N ASN A 74 2.36 5.51 4.54
CA ASN A 74 1.45 6.26 5.41
C ASN A 74 1.49 5.74 6.86
N ALA A 75 1.61 4.44 7.07
CA ALA A 75 1.76 3.88 8.41
C ALA A 75 3.07 4.33 9.08
N TYR A 76 4.19 4.38 8.35
CA TYR A 76 5.44 4.98 8.84
C TYR A 76 5.26 6.46 9.17
N THR A 77 4.57 7.23 8.32
CA THR A 77 4.27 8.65 8.58
C THR A 77 3.48 8.83 9.88
N LEU A 78 2.43 8.05 10.08
CA LEU A 78 1.59 8.11 11.30
C LEU A 78 2.34 7.66 12.56
N ARG A 79 3.29 6.73 12.42
CA ARG A 79 4.16 6.32 13.54
C ARG A 79 5.24 7.37 13.87
N GLY A 80 5.47 8.33 12.99
CA GLY A 80 6.52 9.34 13.13
C GLY A 80 7.86 8.96 12.52
N ASP A 81 7.95 7.84 11.82
CA ASP A 81 9.16 7.37 11.13
C ASP A 81 9.29 8.02 9.74
N ILE A 82 9.37 9.35 9.72
CA ILE A 82 9.31 10.14 8.49
C ILE A 82 10.41 9.77 7.48
N SER A 83 11.62 9.46 7.97
CA SER A 83 12.71 9.03 7.10
C SER A 83 12.41 7.71 6.39
N LEU A 84 11.75 6.77 7.06
CA LEU A 84 11.32 5.52 6.44
C LEU A 84 10.17 5.75 5.45
N ALA A 85 9.23 6.61 5.80
CA ALA A 85 8.11 6.98 4.94
C ALA A 85 8.58 7.63 3.63
N THR A 86 9.44 8.66 3.72
CA THR A 86 9.98 9.36 2.54
C THR A 86 10.85 8.45 1.69
N ASN A 87 11.71 7.63 2.29
CA ASN A 87 12.54 6.68 1.56
C ASN A 87 11.69 5.64 0.82
N ARG A 88 10.67 5.09 1.48
CA ARG A 88 9.74 4.15 0.85
C ARG A 88 9.01 4.77 -0.34
N ALA A 89 8.49 5.98 -0.17
CA ALA A 89 7.78 6.70 -1.21
C ALA A 89 8.70 7.05 -2.40
N GLN A 90 9.95 7.43 -2.15
CA GLN A 90 10.93 7.70 -3.19
C GLN A 90 11.27 6.42 -3.98
N LEU A 91 11.53 5.30 -3.32
CA LEU A 91 11.78 4.02 -3.98
C LEU A 91 10.58 3.58 -4.83
N MET A 92 9.37 3.80 -4.32
CA MET A 92 8.12 3.53 -5.04
C MET A 92 8.02 4.39 -6.32
N TYR A 93 8.39 5.68 -6.25
CA TYR A 93 8.41 6.58 -7.40
C TYR A 93 9.42 6.11 -8.46
N GLU A 94 10.65 5.79 -8.06
CA GLU A 94 11.70 5.32 -8.96
C GLU A 94 11.30 4.00 -9.65
N GLU A 95 10.68 3.09 -8.93
CA GLU A 95 10.17 1.84 -9.49
C GLU A 95 9.04 2.07 -10.50
N ALA A 96 8.09 2.94 -10.18
CA ALA A 96 7.00 3.29 -11.06
C ALA A 96 7.50 3.96 -12.35
N LYS A 97 8.45 4.89 -12.21
CA LYS A 97 9.09 5.61 -13.32
C LYS A 97 9.88 4.67 -14.23
N ALA A 98 10.68 3.75 -13.66
CA ALA A 98 11.46 2.79 -14.42
C ALA A 98 10.61 1.84 -15.28
N THR A 99 9.33 1.67 -14.91
CA THR A 99 8.38 0.79 -15.60
C THR A 99 7.27 1.56 -16.34
N ASP A 100 7.38 2.88 -16.42
CA ASP A 100 6.37 3.78 -17.00
C ASP A 100 4.95 3.53 -16.47
N TYR A 101 4.87 3.28 -15.14
CA TYR A 101 3.59 2.98 -14.47
C TYR A 101 3.02 4.23 -13.80
N GLN A 102 2.21 4.98 -14.53
CA GLN A 102 1.66 6.29 -14.12
C GLN A 102 0.90 6.23 -12.79
N PHE A 103 0.05 5.23 -12.57
CA PHE A 103 -0.65 5.08 -11.30
C PHE A 103 0.33 4.97 -10.11
N GLY A 104 1.43 4.23 -10.28
CA GLY A 104 2.48 4.13 -9.27
C GLY A 104 3.14 5.47 -8.97
N MET A 105 3.39 6.32 -10.00
CA MET A 105 3.94 7.66 -9.81
C MET A 105 2.98 8.57 -9.03
N VAL A 106 1.68 8.50 -9.32
CA VAL A 106 0.65 9.25 -8.56
C VAL A 106 0.67 8.88 -7.09
N VAL A 107 0.57 7.59 -6.75
CA VAL A 107 0.51 7.17 -5.35
C VAL A 107 1.82 7.42 -4.61
N ALA A 108 2.95 7.36 -5.31
CA ALA A 108 4.26 7.69 -4.75
C ALA A 108 4.37 9.18 -4.40
N ASN A 109 4.00 10.07 -5.31
CA ASN A 109 3.97 11.51 -5.08
C ASN A 109 2.99 11.89 -3.97
N GLN A 110 1.84 11.21 -3.89
CA GLN A 110 0.92 11.37 -2.76
C GLN A 110 1.59 11.00 -1.43
N ALA A 111 2.25 9.85 -1.36
CA ALA A 111 2.94 9.40 -0.14
C ALA A 111 4.07 10.35 0.28
N ILE A 112 4.82 10.92 -0.68
CA ILE A 112 5.86 11.93 -0.43
C ILE A 112 5.21 13.20 0.16
N GLY A 113 4.12 13.66 -0.44
CA GLY A 113 3.35 14.80 0.05
C GLY A 113 2.82 14.59 1.46
N ASP A 114 2.22 13.43 1.73
CA ASP A 114 1.71 13.05 3.05
C ASP A 114 2.82 13.08 4.12
N ALA A 115 3.99 12.53 3.80
CA ALA A 115 5.15 12.55 4.72
C ALA A 115 5.66 13.98 4.97
N TYR A 116 5.85 14.80 3.93
CA TYR A 116 6.30 16.18 4.09
C TYR A 116 5.30 17.07 4.81
N ASN A 117 4.00 16.82 4.65
CA ASN A 117 2.94 17.58 5.33
C ASN A 117 2.98 17.43 6.87
N THR A 118 3.65 16.41 7.38
CA THR A 118 3.84 16.21 8.83
C THR A 118 5.08 16.92 9.38
N ILE A 119 5.95 17.44 8.52
CA ILE A 119 7.20 18.10 8.92
C ILE A 119 6.99 19.61 8.93
N ALA A 120 7.31 20.25 10.05
CA ALA A 120 7.28 21.70 10.15
C ALA A 120 8.13 22.36 9.06
N ASN A 121 7.59 23.41 8.42
CA ASN A 121 8.24 24.16 7.34
C ASN A 121 8.51 23.38 6.02
N MET A 122 7.87 22.22 5.83
CA MET A 122 7.96 21.46 4.58
C MET A 122 6.66 21.52 3.74
N GLY A 123 5.74 22.41 4.07
CA GLY A 123 4.46 22.55 3.36
C GLY A 123 4.61 22.84 1.86
N ASP A 124 5.63 23.62 1.46
CA ASP A 124 5.89 23.88 0.03
C ASP A 124 6.28 22.61 -0.72
N LYS A 125 7.10 21.74 -0.11
CA LYS A 125 7.47 20.44 -0.69
C LYS A 125 6.29 19.47 -0.72
N ALA A 126 5.44 19.49 0.29
CA ALA A 126 4.21 18.71 0.28
C ALA A 126 3.29 19.15 -0.87
N LEU A 127 3.12 20.48 -1.04
CA LEU A 127 2.32 21.04 -2.12
C LEU A 127 2.87 20.68 -3.51
N GLU A 128 4.19 20.78 -3.70
CA GLU A 128 4.86 20.38 -4.94
C GLU A 128 4.58 18.90 -5.26
N SER A 129 4.75 18.01 -4.28
CA SER A 129 4.49 16.56 -4.46
C SER A 129 3.03 16.28 -4.80
N TYR A 130 2.07 16.97 -4.18
CA TYR A 130 0.65 16.82 -4.54
C TYR A 130 0.32 17.38 -5.94
N GLN A 131 0.98 18.46 -6.36
CA GLN A 131 0.83 19.00 -7.74
C GLN A 131 1.38 18.02 -8.77
N ASP A 132 2.53 17.39 -8.50
CA ASP A 132 3.09 16.33 -9.34
C ASP A 132 2.14 15.12 -9.42
N ALA A 133 1.57 14.69 -8.29
CA ALA A 133 0.57 13.64 -8.26
C ALA A 133 -0.66 13.97 -9.12
N LEU A 134 -1.18 15.21 -9.04
CA LEU A 134 -2.31 15.66 -9.86
C LEU A 134 -1.95 15.72 -11.35
N THR A 135 -0.73 16.10 -11.68
CA THR A 135 -0.24 16.14 -13.06
C THR A 135 -0.21 14.73 -13.65
N GLU A 136 0.39 13.78 -12.95
CA GLU A 136 0.39 12.36 -13.35
C GLU A 136 -1.02 11.77 -13.42
N LEU A 137 -1.88 12.14 -12.46
CA LEU A 137 -3.28 11.68 -12.43
C LEU A 137 -4.05 12.11 -13.69
N SER A 138 -3.75 13.28 -14.26
CA SER A 138 -4.38 13.77 -15.48
C SER A 138 -4.10 12.85 -16.68
N ASN A 139 -3.02 12.10 -16.66
CA ASN A 139 -2.63 11.15 -17.70
C ASN A 139 -3.29 9.77 -17.54
N ILE A 140 -3.96 9.52 -16.40
CA ILE A 140 -4.64 8.26 -16.13
C ILE A 140 -6.10 8.34 -16.61
N SER A 141 -6.57 7.25 -17.24
CA SER A 141 -7.96 7.15 -17.68
C SER A 141 -8.95 7.40 -16.54
N ASP A 142 -10.02 8.14 -16.81
CA ASP A 142 -11.12 8.41 -15.87
C ASP A 142 -11.82 7.12 -15.38
N GLN A 143 -11.68 6.05 -16.14
CA GLN A 143 -12.24 4.73 -15.80
C GLN A 143 -11.35 3.90 -14.89
N HIS A 144 -10.17 4.39 -14.50
CA HIS A 144 -9.30 3.64 -13.59
C HIS A 144 -10.00 3.42 -12.25
N PRO A 145 -10.13 2.16 -11.77
CA PRO A 145 -10.98 1.81 -10.63
C PRO A 145 -10.60 2.50 -9.32
N TYR A 146 -9.36 2.93 -9.18
CA TYR A 146 -8.84 3.59 -7.98
C TYR A 146 -8.64 5.09 -8.12
N ARG A 147 -9.00 5.69 -9.27
CA ARG A 147 -8.82 7.14 -9.49
C ARG A 147 -9.52 7.98 -8.42
N ALA A 148 -10.74 7.59 -8.04
CA ALA A 148 -11.50 8.30 -7.01
C ALA A 148 -10.90 8.20 -5.60
N GLN A 149 -10.00 7.25 -5.35
CA GLN A 149 -9.34 7.07 -4.05
C GLN A 149 -8.04 7.89 -3.94
N LEU A 150 -7.56 8.47 -5.04
CA LEU A 150 -6.32 9.26 -5.11
C LEU A 150 -6.56 10.76 -4.87
N LEU A 151 -7.78 11.16 -4.66
CA LEU A 151 -8.21 12.53 -4.38
C LEU A 151 -8.82 12.63 -2.98
#